data_0cedbbffecf78475738b11d75a9eca25
#
_entry.id   0cedbbffecf78475738b11d75a9eca25
#
_cell.length_a   1.000
_cell.length_b   1.000
_cell.length_c   1.000
_cell.angle_alpha   90.00
_cell.angle_beta   90.00
_cell.angle_gamma   90.00
#
_symmetry.space_group_name_H-M   'P 1'
#
loop_
_entity.id
_entity.type
_entity.pdbx_description
1 polymer ?
#
loop_
_entity_poly.entity_id
_entity_poly.type
_entity_poly.pdbx_seq_one_letter_code
_entity_poly.pdbx_strand_id
1 'polypeptide(L)'
;MPIIQTVKSGVIVLLGAAALLLAGTAGASAAPSGASCISAARACVDLSTQQAWLMRDGNVIYGPVPVATGKASAPTAPGTFQVLWKDLHHRSSLFHNAPMPYSVFFHGGDAFHEDSVTVRSNGCVHLTHSAAQTFYNTLHVGDVVQVVH
;
A
#
# COMPACT_ATOMS: atom_id res chain seq x y z
N MET A 1 76.70 -54.58 -26.53
CA MET A 1 75.43 -54.05 -27.10
C MET A 1 74.52 -53.74 -25.93
N PRO A 2 74.22 -52.46 -25.62
CA PRO A 2 73.33 -52.17 -24.56
C PRO A 2 71.93 -52.01 -25.10
N ILE A 3 70.97 -52.60 -24.40
CA ILE A 3 69.53 -52.45 -24.66
C ILE A 3 69.01 -51.27 -23.86
N ILE A 4 68.56 -50.32 -24.58
CA ILE A 4 67.97 -49.14 -24.01
C ILE A 4 66.46 -49.43 -23.70
N GLN A 5 66.12 -49.50 -22.45
CA GLN A 5 64.69 -49.57 -22.04
C GLN A 5 64.15 -48.16 -21.93
N THR A 6 63.16 -47.91 -22.74
CA THR A 6 62.40 -46.62 -22.73
C THR A 6 61.35 -46.69 -21.66
N VAL A 7 61.49 -45.86 -20.60
CA VAL A 7 60.51 -45.65 -19.59
C VAL A 7 59.43 -44.69 -20.13
N LYS A 8 58.20 -45.20 -20.33
CA LYS A 8 57.05 -44.37 -20.66
C LYS A 8 56.55 -43.71 -19.38
N SER A 9 56.78 -42.41 -19.23
CA SER A 9 56.16 -41.61 -18.20
C SER A 9 54.69 -41.39 -18.54
N GLY A 10 53.82 -41.98 -17.77
CA GLY A 10 52.39 -41.74 -17.83
C GLY A 10 52.08 -40.42 -17.12
N VAL A 11 51.64 -39.44 -17.88
CA VAL A 11 51.08 -38.19 -17.33
C VAL A 11 49.65 -38.47 -16.93
N ILE A 12 49.39 -38.48 -15.62
CA ILE A 12 48.03 -38.49 -15.06
C ILE A 12 47.53 -37.07 -15.07
N VAL A 13 46.63 -36.77 -16.00
CA VAL A 13 45.89 -35.53 -16.03
C VAL A 13 44.72 -35.65 -15.04
N LEU A 14 44.87 -35.02 -13.87
CA LEU A 14 43.78 -34.82 -12.93
C LEU A 14 42.86 -33.71 -13.47
N LEU A 15 41.75 -34.07 -14.06
CA LEU A 15 40.66 -33.17 -14.38
C LEU A 15 39.97 -32.75 -13.08
N GLY A 16 40.37 -31.59 -12.58
CA GLY A 16 39.67 -30.92 -11.49
C GLY A 16 38.32 -30.39 -11.99
N ALA A 17 37.25 -31.04 -11.62
CA ALA A 17 35.90 -30.49 -11.82
C ALA A 17 35.70 -29.31 -10.88
N ALA A 18 35.86 -28.11 -11.40
CA ALA A 18 35.44 -26.88 -10.69
C ALA A 18 33.91 -26.83 -10.71
N ALA A 19 33.30 -27.23 -9.58
CA ALA A 19 31.87 -26.96 -9.34
C ALA A 19 31.66 -25.46 -9.12
N LEU A 20 31.17 -24.75 -10.13
CA LEU A 20 30.65 -23.40 -9.95
C LEU A 20 29.36 -23.49 -9.12
N LEU A 21 29.45 -23.16 -7.86
CA LEU A 21 28.29 -22.84 -7.01
C LEU A 21 27.71 -21.52 -7.52
N LEU A 22 26.69 -21.61 -8.35
CA LEU A 22 25.80 -20.50 -8.64
C LEU A 22 25.06 -20.16 -7.35
N ALA A 23 25.57 -19.23 -6.57
CA ALA A 23 24.83 -18.61 -5.49
C ALA A 23 23.68 -17.83 -6.13
N GLY A 24 22.52 -18.48 -6.25
CA GLY A 24 21.28 -17.81 -6.60
C GLY A 24 21.00 -16.75 -5.53
N THR A 25 21.15 -15.47 -5.89
CA THR A 25 20.59 -14.38 -5.10
C THR A 25 19.10 -14.57 -5.12
N ALA A 26 18.53 -15.13 -4.06
CA ALA A 26 17.11 -15.05 -3.80
C ALA A 26 16.78 -13.57 -3.68
N GLY A 27 16.30 -12.97 -4.76
CA GLY A 27 15.71 -11.66 -4.73
C GLY A 27 14.60 -11.71 -3.69
N ALA A 28 14.76 -10.95 -2.59
CA ALA A 28 13.68 -10.74 -1.65
C ALA A 28 12.55 -10.07 -2.44
N SER A 29 11.55 -10.85 -2.86
CA SER A 29 10.29 -10.32 -3.36
C SER A 29 9.73 -9.50 -2.20
N ALA A 30 9.72 -8.18 -2.32
CA ALA A 30 8.97 -7.36 -1.41
C ALA A 30 7.55 -7.89 -1.41
N ALA A 31 7.03 -8.29 -0.25
CA ALA A 31 5.64 -8.67 -0.12
C ALA A 31 4.79 -7.55 -0.73
N PRO A 32 3.76 -7.86 -1.52
CA PRO A 32 2.89 -6.82 -2.06
C PRO A 32 2.46 -5.92 -0.92
N SER A 33 2.57 -4.63 -1.11
CA SER A 33 2.30 -3.60 -0.10
C SER A 33 0.85 -3.58 0.42
N GLY A 34 0.06 -4.57 0.08
CA GLY A 34 -1.33 -4.76 0.50
C GLY A 34 -2.34 -3.86 -0.21
N ALA A 35 -1.93 -2.79 -0.85
CA ALA A 35 -2.82 -1.91 -1.58
C ALA A 35 -3.22 -2.54 -2.92
N SER A 36 -4.50 -2.91 -3.05
CA SER A 36 -5.07 -3.55 -4.26
C SER A 36 -5.65 -2.55 -5.26
N CYS A 37 -5.29 -1.27 -5.13
CA CYS A 37 -5.81 -0.20 -5.97
C CYS A 37 -4.99 -0.01 -7.26
N ILE A 38 -5.64 0.62 -8.26
CA ILE A 38 -5.00 0.98 -9.54
C ILE A 38 -3.82 1.93 -9.33
N SER A 39 -2.88 1.94 -10.27
CA SER A 39 -1.67 2.79 -10.19
C SER A 39 -1.96 4.29 -10.17
N ALA A 40 -3.09 4.72 -10.72
CA ALA A 40 -3.53 6.11 -10.70
C ALA A 40 -4.07 6.56 -9.34
N ALA A 41 -4.40 5.63 -8.42
CA ALA A 41 -4.92 5.98 -7.10
C ALA A 41 -3.87 6.75 -6.28
N ARG A 42 -4.32 7.83 -5.63
CA ARG A 42 -3.55 8.61 -4.66
C ARG A 42 -3.92 8.22 -3.23
N ALA A 43 -5.14 7.76 -3.04
CA ALA A 43 -5.59 7.09 -1.83
C ALA A 43 -6.27 5.77 -2.17
N CYS A 44 -5.97 4.74 -1.41
CA CYS A 44 -6.54 3.41 -1.51
C CYS A 44 -7.18 3.04 -0.18
N VAL A 45 -8.41 2.56 -0.21
CA VAL A 45 -9.14 2.06 0.96
C VAL A 45 -9.58 0.63 0.68
N ASP A 46 -9.26 -0.29 1.57
CA ASP A 46 -9.74 -1.68 1.53
C ASP A 46 -10.77 -1.87 2.64
N LEU A 47 -12.02 -2.09 2.22
CA LEU A 47 -13.16 -2.26 3.12
C LEU A 47 -13.11 -3.60 3.88
N SER A 48 -12.49 -4.63 3.29
CA SER A 48 -12.41 -5.95 3.90
C SER A 48 -11.40 -6.01 5.03
N THR A 49 -10.26 -5.35 4.87
CA THR A 49 -9.18 -5.30 5.86
C THR A 49 -9.26 -4.11 6.79
N GLN A 50 -10.12 -3.12 6.49
CA GLN A 50 -10.22 -1.86 7.21
C GLN A 50 -8.88 -1.14 7.31
N GLN A 51 -8.24 -1.02 6.15
CA GLN A 51 -6.94 -0.36 5.98
C GLN A 51 -6.99 0.67 4.85
N ALA A 52 -6.13 1.67 4.95
CA ALA A 52 -5.94 2.65 3.89
C ALA A 52 -4.46 2.97 3.66
N TRP A 53 -4.17 3.44 2.46
CA TRP A 53 -2.83 3.80 1.99
C TRP A 53 -2.88 5.10 1.20
N LEU A 54 -1.79 5.86 1.25
CA LEU A 54 -1.50 6.87 0.25
C LEU A 54 -0.53 6.28 -0.77
N MET A 55 -0.76 6.59 -2.04
CA MET A 55 -0.04 6.02 -3.17
C MET A 55 0.49 7.11 -4.10
N ARG A 56 1.53 6.77 -4.87
CA ARG A 56 2.03 7.58 -5.97
C ARG A 56 2.58 6.67 -7.05
N ASP A 57 2.08 6.82 -8.28
CA ASP A 57 2.54 6.05 -9.44
C ASP A 57 2.54 4.53 -9.20
N GLY A 58 1.47 4.02 -8.55
CA GLY A 58 1.31 2.62 -8.20
C GLY A 58 2.10 2.15 -6.97
N ASN A 59 2.89 3.03 -6.33
CA ASN A 59 3.67 2.69 -5.15
C ASN A 59 3.03 3.24 -3.88
N VAL A 60 3.07 2.46 -2.80
CA VAL A 60 2.67 2.94 -1.47
C VAL A 60 3.72 3.91 -0.95
N ILE A 61 3.28 5.11 -0.56
CA ILE A 61 4.12 6.14 0.06
C ILE A 61 3.82 6.33 1.55
N TYR A 62 2.63 5.86 2.01
CA TYR A 62 2.23 5.90 3.41
C TYR A 62 1.19 4.82 3.70
N GLY A 63 1.27 4.16 4.83
CA GLY A 63 0.38 3.09 5.24
C GLY A 63 1.01 1.69 5.16
N PRO A 64 0.23 0.63 5.47
CA PRO A 64 -1.20 0.68 5.82
C PRO A 64 -1.46 1.41 7.13
N VAL A 65 -2.58 2.10 7.20
CA VAL A 65 -3.11 2.66 8.44
C VAL A 65 -4.49 2.07 8.72
N PRO A 66 -4.85 1.84 10.00
CA PRO A 66 -6.18 1.36 10.35
C PRO A 66 -7.22 2.46 10.07
N VAL A 67 -8.39 2.04 9.61
CA VAL A 67 -9.53 2.93 9.38
C VAL A 67 -10.81 2.33 9.96
N ALA A 68 -11.83 3.16 10.18
CA ALA A 68 -13.20 2.70 10.34
C ALA A 68 -14.04 3.29 9.22
N THR A 69 -14.56 2.43 8.35
CA THR A 69 -15.44 2.81 7.24
C THR A 69 -16.92 2.71 7.65
N GLY A 70 -17.83 2.96 6.73
CA GLY A 70 -19.26 2.96 6.97
C GLY A 70 -19.78 1.63 7.53
N LYS A 71 -20.75 1.72 8.43
CA LYS A 71 -21.50 0.56 8.96
C LYS A 71 -22.41 -0.04 7.87
N ALA A 72 -22.92 -1.24 8.10
CA ALA A 72 -23.76 -1.96 7.11
C ALA A 72 -24.99 -1.17 6.65
N SER A 73 -25.60 -0.36 7.54
CA SER A 73 -26.76 0.48 7.23
C SER A 73 -26.42 1.80 6.52
N ALA A 74 -25.14 2.16 6.45
CA ALA A 74 -24.62 3.36 5.80
C ALA A 74 -23.18 3.10 5.34
N PRO A 75 -22.97 2.22 4.34
CA PRO A 75 -21.65 1.76 3.93
C PRO A 75 -20.89 2.85 3.18
N THR A 76 -19.56 2.83 3.29
CA THR A 76 -18.70 3.53 2.35
C THR A 76 -18.83 2.85 0.99
N ALA A 77 -19.16 3.61 -0.05
CA ALA A 77 -19.33 3.05 -1.39
C ALA A 77 -17.99 2.57 -1.98
N PRO A 78 -17.90 1.32 -2.48
CA PRO A 78 -16.76 0.91 -3.28
C PRO A 78 -16.80 1.61 -4.65
N GLY A 79 -15.64 1.88 -5.23
CA GLY A 79 -15.53 2.51 -6.53
C GLY A 79 -14.29 3.38 -6.67
N THR A 80 -14.23 4.09 -7.77
CA THR A 80 -13.17 5.05 -8.08
C THR A 80 -13.76 6.46 -8.11
N PHE A 81 -13.23 7.31 -7.27
CA PHE A 81 -13.70 8.68 -7.03
C PHE A 81 -12.54 9.65 -7.21
N GLN A 82 -12.83 10.95 -7.02
CA GLN A 82 -11.82 12.00 -6.95
C GLN A 82 -12.03 12.83 -5.69
N VAL A 83 -10.97 13.42 -5.17
CA VAL A 83 -11.07 14.44 -4.13
C VAL A 83 -11.84 15.63 -4.69
N LEU A 84 -12.94 15.96 -4.07
CA LEU A 84 -13.87 17.04 -4.49
C LEU A 84 -13.51 18.38 -3.85
N TRP A 85 -13.29 18.37 -2.55
CA TRP A 85 -12.93 19.54 -1.75
C TRP A 85 -12.37 19.12 -0.40
N LYS A 86 -11.80 20.07 0.34
CA LYS A 86 -11.13 19.84 1.63
C LYS A 86 -11.49 20.94 2.61
N ASP A 87 -11.59 20.58 3.90
CA ASP A 87 -11.81 21.54 4.97
C ASP A 87 -11.08 21.06 6.24
N LEU A 88 -10.14 21.88 6.72
CA LEU A 88 -9.32 21.54 7.89
C LEU A 88 -10.14 21.45 9.18
N HIS A 89 -11.17 22.29 9.32
CA HIS A 89 -11.98 22.44 10.54
C HIS A 89 -13.46 22.14 10.31
N HIS A 90 -13.74 21.21 9.40
CA HIS A 90 -15.11 20.89 9.02
C HIS A 90 -15.97 20.47 10.23
N ARG A 91 -17.24 20.83 10.18
CA ARG A 91 -18.26 20.37 11.10
C ARG A 91 -19.45 19.84 10.33
N SER A 92 -19.91 18.66 10.73
CA SER A 92 -21.01 17.98 10.04
C SER A 92 -22.31 18.77 10.14
N SER A 93 -22.92 19.07 9.00
CA SER A 93 -24.28 19.62 8.94
C SER A 93 -25.36 18.55 9.23
N LEU A 94 -25.04 17.28 9.13
CA LEU A 94 -25.96 16.17 9.29
C LEU A 94 -25.94 15.53 10.69
N PHE A 95 -24.84 15.64 11.42
CA PHE A 95 -24.62 14.94 12.68
C PHE A 95 -24.32 15.93 13.83
N HIS A 96 -25.31 16.78 14.18
CA HIS A 96 -25.26 17.67 15.35
C HIS A 96 -24.00 18.52 15.44
N ASN A 97 -23.51 19.03 14.29
CA ASN A 97 -22.30 19.84 14.24
C ASN A 97 -21.04 19.14 14.78
N ALA A 98 -21.00 17.80 14.68
CA ALA A 98 -19.85 17.01 15.10
C ALA A 98 -18.56 17.45 14.37
N PRO A 99 -17.42 17.56 15.08
CA PRO A 99 -16.17 17.94 14.45
C PRO A 99 -15.69 16.83 13.50
N MET A 100 -15.20 17.24 12.33
CA MET A 100 -14.59 16.40 11.31
C MET A 100 -13.26 17.04 10.86
N PRO A 101 -12.23 17.06 11.73
CA PRO A 101 -10.97 17.70 11.40
C PRO A 101 -10.27 17.00 10.24
N TYR A 102 -9.50 17.75 9.44
CA TYR A 102 -8.75 17.23 8.30
C TYR A 102 -9.64 16.56 7.24
N SER A 103 -10.83 17.06 6.99
CA SER A 103 -11.76 16.49 6.03
C SER A 103 -11.26 16.61 4.58
N VAL A 104 -11.24 15.45 3.89
CA VAL A 104 -10.97 15.33 2.45
C VAL A 104 -12.15 14.60 1.83
N PHE A 105 -13.07 15.33 1.21
CA PHE A 105 -14.29 14.80 0.63
C PHE A 105 -14.03 14.21 -0.74
N PHE A 106 -14.55 12.99 -0.99
CA PHE A 106 -14.33 12.27 -2.25
C PHE A 106 -15.60 11.68 -2.89
N HIS A 107 -16.69 11.51 -2.12
CA HIS A 107 -17.94 10.96 -2.64
C HIS A 107 -19.13 11.51 -1.87
N GLY A 108 -19.91 12.42 -2.47
CA GLY A 108 -21.03 13.07 -1.79
C GLY A 108 -20.60 13.69 -0.47
N GLY A 109 -21.16 13.20 0.63
CA GLY A 109 -20.78 13.60 2.00
C GLY A 109 -19.68 12.75 2.63
N ASP A 110 -19.16 11.75 1.92
CA ASP A 110 -18.12 10.87 2.45
C ASP A 110 -16.74 11.53 2.35
N ALA A 111 -16.01 11.50 3.44
CA ALA A 111 -14.68 12.08 3.56
C ALA A 111 -13.75 11.21 4.38
N PHE A 112 -12.44 11.32 4.10
CA PHE A 112 -11.43 11.02 5.10
C PHE A 112 -11.46 12.12 6.16
N HIS A 113 -11.45 11.79 7.43
CA HIS A 113 -11.30 12.76 8.51
C HIS A 113 -10.82 12.08 9.80
N GLU A 114 -10.36 12.90 10.75
CA GLU A 114 -10.02 12.41 12.09
C GLU A 114 -11.27 11.97 12.83
N ASP A 115 -11.29 10.74 13.31
CA ASP A 115 -12.27 10.20 14.25
C ASP A 115 -11.79 8.84 14.78
N SER A 116 -12.58 8.20 15.62
CA SER A 116 -12.29 6.86 16.16
C SER A 116 -12.21 5.81 15.05
N VAL A 117 -11.09 5.11 14.96
CA VAL A 117 -10.89 3.99 14.03
C VAL A 117 -11.46 2.66 14.55
N THR A 118 -12.12 2.68 15.72
CA THR A 118 -12.79 1.52 16.32
C THR A 118 -14.31 1.62 16.25
N VAL A 119 -14.84 2.76 15.79
CA VAL A 119 -16.28 3.01 15.64
C VAL A 119 -16.61 3.22 14.17
N ARG A 120 -17.50 2.39 13.62
CA ARG A 120 -17.96 2.48 12.23
C ARG A 120 -18.69 3.79 11.99
N SER A 121 -18.44 4.38 10.82
CA SER A 121 -19.01 5.64 10.38
C SER A 121 -20.41 5.50 9.75
N ASN A 122 -20.90 6.61 9.21
CA ASN A 122 -22.07 6.67 8.34
C ASN A 122 -21.69 6.89 6.86
N GLY A 123 -20.52 6.36 6.43
CA GLY A 123 -20.00 6.46 5.07
C GLY A 123 -18.58 7.01 5.00
N CYS A 124 -18.20 7.90 5.90
CA CYS A 124 -16.84 8.44 5.98
C CYS A 124 -15.78 7.37 6.29
N VAL A 125 -14.54 7.69 6.01
CA VAL A 125 -13.36 6.90 6.38
C VAL A 125 -12.68 7.60 7.55
N HIS A 126 -12.87 7.07 8.76
CA HIS A 126 -12.26 7.57 9.98
C HIS A 126 -10.76 7.22 10.00
N LEU A 127 -9.95 8.17 10.39
CA LEU A 127 -8.50 8.05 10.54
C LEU A 127 -8.07 8.50 11.93
N THR A 128 -6.95 7.98 12.42
CA THR A 128 -6.29 8.57 13.60
C THR A 128 -5.86 9.99 13.29
N HIS A 129 -5.61 10.82 14.32
CA HIS A 129 -5.16 12.21 14.15
C HIS A 129 -3.96 12.32 13.19
N SER A 130 -2.90 11.54 13.41
CA SER A 130 -1.69 11.62 12.59
C SER A 130 -1.92 11.17 11.13
N ALA A 131 -2.76 10.14 10.93
CA ALA A 131 -3.10 9.67 9.60
C ALA A 131 -3.99 10.69 8.87
N ALA A 132 -4.99 11.26 9.53
CA ALA A 132 -5.87 12.28 8.97
C ALA A 132 -5.07 13.51 8.53
N GLN A 133 -4.15 13.99 9.36
CA GLN A 133 -3.24 15.08 9.03
C GLN A 133 -2.39 14.75 7.80
N THR A 134 -1.83 13.53 7.74
CA THR A 134 -1.00 13.09 6.60
C THR A 134 -1.81 13.00 5.31
N PHE A 135 -3.02 12.41 5.36
CA PHE A 135 -3.93 12.33 4.21
C PHE A 135 -4.33 13.73 3.73
N TYR A 136 -4.71 14.60 4.67
CA TYR A 136 -5.08 15.98 4.35
C TYR A 136 -3.93 16.74 3.66
N ASN A 137 -2.71 16.64 4.16
CA ASN A 137 -1.55 17.35 3.61
C ASN A 137 -1.08 16.78 2.27
N THR A 138 -1.34 15.50 2.01
CA THR A 138 -0.85 14.80 0.80
C THR A 138 -1.84 14.86 -0.35
N LEU A 139 -3.15 14.75 -0.08
CA LEU A 139 -4.18 14.70 -1.11
C LEU A 139 -4.58 16.11 -1.56
N HIS A 140 -4.80 16.25 -2.86
CA HIS A 140 -5.25 17.47 -3.52
C HIS A 140 -6.58 17.25 -4.23
N VAL A 141 -7.34 18.32 -4.45
CA VAL A 141 -8.57 18.27 -5.25
C VAL A 141 -8.25 17.71 -6.63
N GLY A 142 -9.03 16.71 -7.08
CA GLY A 142 -8.83 15.98 -8.32
C GLY A 142 -8.03 14.68 -8.18
N ASP A 143 -7.34 14.45 -7.07
CA ASP A 143 -6.62 13.19 -6.82
C ASP A 143 -7.59 12.00 -6.80
N VAL A 144 -7.18 10.89 -7.40
CA VAL A 144 -7.98 9.67 -7.47
C VAL A 144 -7.99 8.95 -6.13
N VAL A 145 -9.20 8.66 -5.64
CA VAL A 145 -9.46 7.82 -4.47
C VAL A 145 -10.11 6.53 -4.94
N GLN A 146 -9.55 5.38 -4.59
CA GLN A 146 -10.16 4.10 -4.89
C GLN A 146 -10.52 3.36 -3.60
N VAL A 147 -11.77 2.86 -3.54
CA VAL A 147 -12.31 2.05 -2.46
C VAL A 147 -12.57 0.66 -3.01
N VAL A 148 -11.96 -0.36 -2.42
CA VAL A 148 -12.03 -1.77 -2.83
C VAL A 148 -12.48 -2.67 -1.66
N HIS A 149 -12.77 -3.95 -1.98
CA HIS A 149 -13.06 -5.01 -1.02
C HIS A 149 -11.89 -5.97 -0.90
#